data_ebc630be355bb3dfdd0a46f97e015072
#
_entry.id   ebc630be355bb3dfdd0a46f97e015072
#
_cell.length_a   1.000
_cell.length_b   1.000
_cell.length_c   1.000
_cell.angle_alpha   90.00
_cell.angle_beta   90.00
_cell.angle_gamma   90.00
#
_symmetry.space_group_name_H-M   'P 1'
#
loop_
_entity.id
_entity.type
_entity.pdbx_description
1 polymer ?
#
loop_
_entity_poly.entity_id
_entity_poly.type
_entity_poly.pdbx_seq_one_letter_code
_entity_poly.pdbx_strand_id
1 'polypeptide(L)'
;MTRKVPYENSEQLVVSYCLTEEQNNTVAGCLPLSCYRLFSTECFTDIIAISSAAVIINADELSKEETEILFGFYEEICNSSADTIIWLGGQVPPKSLQRYVKRYSSFDELEAGLKYLLLDAHKKQKKSSEFSNSVMCALRILAAVRKNPGITTQKLADECEISTRSVQRYINTLRCSGEWIEYDSSLHGWKLFHGISMLMGDTFPEEAER
;
A
#
# COMPACT_ATOMS: atom_id res chain seq x y z
N MET A 1 -22.70 -14.58 -13.06
CA MET A 1 -22.13 -14.95 -11.76
C MET A 1 -20.67 -14.48 -11.74
N THR A 2 -20.44 -13.26 -11.35
CA THR A 2 -19.10 -12.66 -11.23
C THR A 2 -18.54 -13.04 -9.85
N ARG A 3 -17.46 -13.78 -9.85
CA ARG A 3 -16.72 -14.11 -8.63
C ARG A 3 -16.24 -12.81 -7.98
N LYS A 4 -16.81 -12.47 -6.80
CA LYS A 4 -16.20 -11.53 -5.88
C LYS A 4 -14.80 -12.06 -5.56
N VAL A 5 -13.79 -11.33 -5.96
CA VAL A 5 -12.43 -11.53 -5.44
C VAL A 5 -12.46 -10.93 -4.04
N PRO A 6 -12.33 -11.74 -2.98
CA PRO A 6 -12.29 -11.20 -1.65
C PRO A 6 -10.93 -10.53 -1.44
N TYR A 7 -10.91 -9.21 -1.47
CA TYR A 7 -9.84 -8.40 -0.89
C TYR A 7 -10.00 -8.32 0.64
N GLU A 8 -10.45 -9.41 1.25
CA GLU A 8 -10.56 -9.54 2.70
C GLU A 8 -9.44 -10.45 3.18
N ASN A 9 -8.55 -9.86 3.99
CA ASN A 9 -7.53 -10.51 4.80
C ASN A 9 -6.42 -11.26 4.04
N SER A 10 -5.61 -10.55 3.25
CA SER A 10 -4.26 -11.05 3.01
C SER A 10 -3.48 -10.89 4.31
N GLU A 11 -3.23 -11.99 5.00
CA GLU A 11 -2.28 -12.04 6.12
C GLU A 11 -0.96 -11.45 5.65
N GLN A 12 -0.48 -10.45 6.38
CA GLN A 12 0.78 -9.81 6.06
C GLN A 12 1.91 -10.56 6.73
N LEU A 13 3.01 -10.74 6.03
CA LEU A 13 4.18 -11.39 6.59
C LEU A 13 5.00 -10.40 7.42
N VAL A 14 5.46 -10.85 8.58
CA VAL A 14 6.58 -10.28 9.32
C VAL A 14 7.71 -11.30 9.21
N VAL A 15 8.83 -10.89 8.66
CA VAL A 15 10.00 -11.76 8.51
C VAL A 15 10.94 -11.53 9.69
N SER A 16 11.42 -12.59 10.32
CA SER A 16 12.47 -12.52 11.36
C SER A 16 13.71 -13.27 10.91
N TYR A 17 14.87 -12.62 11.05
CA TYR A 17 16.16 -13.17 10.66
C TYR A 17 17.03 -13.42 11.90
N CYS A 18 17.50 -14.65 12.05
CA CYS A 18 18.40 -15.11 13.12
C CYS A 18 17.91 -14.77 14.54
N LEU A 19 16.62 -14.83 14.80
CA LEU A 19 16.07 -14.83 16.15
C LEU A 19 16.05 -16.24 16.72
N THR A 20 16.23 -16.37 18.04
CA THR A 20 16.05 -17.67 18.70
C THR A 20 14.61 -18.13 18.65
N GLU A 21 14.36 -19.41 18.87
CA GLU A 21 13.00 -19.98 18.90
C GLU A 21 12.13 -19.29 19.96
N GLU A 22 12.67 -19.01 21.14
CA GLU A 22 11.98 -18.29 22.21
C GLU A 22 11.59 -16.88 21.79
N GLN A 23 12.53 -16.15 21.17
CA GLN A 23 12.29 -14.80 20.63
C GLN A 23 11.21 -14.83 19.52
N ASN A 24 11.27 -15.78 18.63
CA ASN A 24 10.25 -15.96 17.58
C ASN A 24 8.86 -16.25 18.16
N ASN A 25 8.78 -17.09 19.18
CA ASN A 25 7.52 -17.37 19.89
C ASN A 25 6.96 -16.11 20.57
N THR A 26 7.81 -15.30 21.18
CA THR A 26 7.41 -14.04 21.80
C THR A 26 6.92 -13.04 20.75
N VAL A 27 7.65 -12.89 19.64
CA VAL A 27 7.22 -12.06 18.50
C VAL A 27 5.87 -12.50 17.97
N ALA A 28 5.70 -13.80 17.72
CA ALA A 28 4.44 -14.37 17.25
C ALA A 28 3.28 -14.09 18.21
N GLY A 29 3.52 -14.17 19.52
CA GLY A 29 2.53 -13.84 20.56
C GLY A 29 2.13 -12.36 20.60
N CYS A 30 3.01 -11.46 20.16
CA CYS A 30 2.74 -10.02 20.08
C CYS A 30 2.01 -9.63 18.79
N LEU A 31 2.01 -10.49 17.75
CA LEU A 31 1.36 -10.20 16.48
C LEU A 31 -0.16 -10.33 16.60
N PRO A 32 -0.94 -9.38 16.08
CA PRO A 32 -2.37 -9.57 15.88
C PRO A 32 -2.61 -10.71 14.87
N LEU A 33 -2.96 -11.89 15.33
CA LEU A 33 -3.12 -13.12 14.53
C LEU A 33 -4.12 -12.99 13.37
N SER A 34 -5.02 -12.02 13.42
CA SER A 34 -5.96 -11.73 12.33
C SER A 34 -5.36 -10.96 11.14
N CYS A 35 -4.15 -10.41 11.29
CA CYS A 35 -3.56 -9.50 10.30
C CYS A 35 -2.14 -9.88 9.89
N TYR A 36 -1.39 -10.58 10.74
CA TYR A 36 0.03 -10.84 10.53
C TYR A 36 0.38 -12.31 10.77
N ARG A 37 1.35 -12.79 10.00
CA ARG A 37 1.98 -14.08 10.16
C ARG A 37 3.49 -13.92 10.25
N LEU A 38 4.12 -14.57 11.23
CA LEU A 38 5.56 -14.60 11.36
C LEU A 38 6.16 -15.69 10.45
N PHE A 39 7.20 -15.30 9.71
CA PHE A 39 8.08 -16.20 8.97
C PHE A 39 9.49 -16.03 9.51
N SER A 40 10.01 -17.04 10.21
CA SER A 40 11.39 -17.03 10.72
C SER A 40 12.32 -17.72 9.73
N THR A 41 13.50 -17.13 9.53
CA THR A 41 14.51 -17.66 8.62
C THR A 41 15.94 -17.42 9.15
N GLU A 42 16.84 -18.31 8.79
CA GLU A 42 18.29 -18.13 8.92
C GLU A 42 18.93 -17.84 7.53
N CYS A 43 18.13 -17.80 6.48
CA CYS A 43 18.59 -17.54 5.14
C CYS A 43 18.49 -16.04 4.84
N PHE A 44 19.64 -15.40 4.64
CA PHE A 44 19.72 -13.96 4.35
C PHE A 44 18.92 -13.54 3.12
N THR A 45 18.92 -14.37 2.07
CA THR A 45 18.20 -14.05 0.83
C THR A 45 16.69 -13.92 1.02
N ASP A 46 16.12 -14.58 2.03
CA ASP A 46 14.68 -14.53 2.29
C ASP A 46 14.23 -13.14 2.74
N ILE A 47 15.07 -12.42 3.52
CA ILE A 47 14.75 -11.05 3.94
C ILE A 47 14.69 -10.06 2.77
N ILE A 48 15.33 -10.38 1.66
CA ILE A 48 15.36 -9.57 0.45
C ILE A 48 14.27 -10.00 -0.53
N ALA A 49 14.03 -11.32 -0.63
CA ALA A 49 13.12 -11.90 -1.63
C ALA A 49 11.66 -11.86 -1.21
N ILE A 50 11.36 -11.86 0.10
CA ILE A 50 9.99 -11.95 0.62
C ILE A 50 9.43 -10.55 0.85
N SER A 51 8.34 -10.23 0.16
CA SER A 51 7.57 -9.02 0.44
C SER A 51 6.91 -9.11 1.82
N SER A 52 7.25 -8.21 2.72
CA SER A 52 6.81 -8.24 4.11
C SER A 52 6.36 -6.86 4.60
N ALA A 53 5.52 -6.83 5.63
CA ALA A 53 5.10 -5.59 6.29
C ALA A 53 6.19 -5.06 7.24
N ALA A 54 7.01 -5.96 7.77
CA ALA A 54 8.15 -5.62 8.61
C ALA A 54 9.20 -6.74 8.56
N VAL A 55 10.46 -6.36 8.71
CA VAL A 55 11.59 -7.27 8.83
C VAL A 55 12.28 -7.02 10.16
N ILE A 56 12.42 -8.06 10.98
CA ILE A 56 13.14 -8.04 12.24
C ILE A 56 14.49 -8.73 12.03
N ILE A 57 15.57 -8.01 12.19
CA ILE A 57 16.92 -8.50 11.92
C ILE A 57 17.73 -8.52 13.21
N ASN A 58 18.22 -9.69 13.59
CA ASN A 58 19.27 -9.79 14.61
C ASN A 58 20.59 -9.36 13.98
N ALA A 59 20.96 -8.11 14.21
CA ALA A 59 22.10 -7.47 13.55
C ALA A 59 23.45 -8.02 14.03
N ASP A 60 23.50 -8.62 15.22
CA ASP A 60 24.72 -9.21 15.75
C ASP A 60 25.13 -10.49 15.02
N GLU A 61 24.19 -11.10 14.31
CA GLU A 61 24.41 -12.29 13.46
C GLU A 61 24.70 -11.93 11.98
N LEU A 62 24.57 -10.65 11.59
CA LEU A 62 24.90 -10.23 10.24
C LEU A 62 26.40 -10.13 9.99
N SER A 63 26.87 -10.71 8.91
CA SER A 63 28.20 -10.47 8.39
C SER A 63 28.33 -9.05 7.80
N LYS A 64 29.55 -8.58 7.61
CA LYS A 64 29.79 -7.30 6.93
C LYS A 64 29.28 -7.30 5.49
N GLU A 65 29.46 -8.42 4.77
CA GLU A 65 29.03 -8.58 3.39
C GLU A 65 27.50 -8.53 3.29
N GLU A 66 26.79 -9.22 4.16
CA GLU A 66 25.33 -9.19 4.23
C GLU A 66 24.81 -7.80 4.58
N THR A 67 25.49 -7.09 5.48
CA THR A 67 25.14 -5.71 5.82
C THR A 67 25.28 -4.77 4.60
N GLU A 68 26.32 -4.94 3.78
CA GLU A 68 26.52 -4.15 2.55
C GLU A 68 25.47 -4.48 1.48
N ILE A 69 25.15 -5.76 1.30
CA ILE A 69 24.10 -6.21 0.37
C ILE A 69 22.74 -5.66 0.80
N LEU A 70 22.40 -5.79 2.07
CA LEU A 70 21.17 -5.26 2.65
C LEU A 70 21.05 -3.76 2.41
N PHE A 71 22.17 -3.05 2.56
CA PHE A 71 22.27 -1.63 2.34
C PHE A 71 21.96 -1.26 0.88
N GLY A 72 22.62 -1.90 -0.10
CA GLY A 72 22.38 -1.65 -1.52
C GLY A 72 20.93 -1.91 -1.92
N PHE A 73 20.37 -3.02 -1.42
CA PHE A 73 18.99 -3.39 -1.67
C PHE A 73 17.99 -2.36 -1.13
N TYR A 74 18.15 -1.89 0.09
CA TYR A 74 17.23 -0.91 0.67
C TYR A 74 17.41 0.50 0.11
N GLU A 75 18.57 0.87 -0.38
CA GLU A 75 18.79 2.14 -1.07
C GLU A 75 18.00 2.20 -2.40
N GLU A 76 17.90 1.07 -3.09
CA GLU A 76 17.13 0.96 -4.34
C GLU A 76 15.61 0.88 -4.09
N ILE A 77 15.16 0.16 -3.06
CA ILE A 77 13.74 -0.11 -2.79
C ILE A 77 13.07 0.93 -1.90
N CYS A 78 13.77 1.56 -0.98
CA CYS A 78 13.19 2.52 -0.02
C CYS A 78 12.61 3.79 -0.64
N ASN A 79 12.73 3.97 -1.94
CA ASN A 79 11.96 4.99 -2.66
C ASN A 79 10.52 4.56 -2.98
N SER A 80 10.15 3.29 -2.77
CA SER A 80 8.87 2.76 -3.24
C SER A 80 8.02 1.98 -2.22
N SER A 81 8.56 1.46 -1.13
CA SER A 81 7.78 0.69 -0.15
C SER A 81 8.13 1.03 1.30
N ALA A 82 7.09 1.03 2.14
CA ALA A 82 7.16 1.43 3.55
C ALA A 82 7.48 0.24 4.47
N ASP A 83 8.38 -0.64 4.09
CA ASP A 83 8.77 -1.77 4.92
C ASP A 83 9.48 -1.25 6.17
N THR A 84 8.98 -1.65 7.33
CA THR A 84 9.58 -1.27 8.60
C THR A 84 10.70 -2.24 8.91
N ILE A 85 11.95 -1.75 8.88
CA ILE A 85 13.11 -2.53 9.31
C ILE A 85 13.31 -2.34 10.81
N ILE A 86 13.34 -3.44 11.52
CA ILE A 86 13.59 -3.51 12.96
C ILE A 86 14.98 -4.11 13.15
N TRP A 87 15.89 -3.30 13.68
CA TRP A 87 17.29 -3.65 13.89
C TRP A 87 17.52 -3.97 15.36
N LEU A 88 17.76 -5.23 15.65
CA LEU A 88 18.02 -5.71 17.02
C LEU A 88 19.52 -5.95 17.21
N GLY A 89 20.08 -5.48 18.32
CA GLY A 89 21.44 -5.76 18.72
C GLY A 89 22.33 -4.54 18.84
N GLY A 90 23.60 -4.79 19.22
CA GLY A 90 24.60 -3.76 19.49
C GLY A 90 25.21 -3.13 18.24
N GLN A 91 25.18 -3.80 17.10
CA GLN A 91 25.73 -3.26 15.87
C GLN A 91 24.98 -2.00 15.42
N VAL A 92 25.75 -0.98 15.02
CA VAL A 92 25.17 0.27 14.50
C VAL A 92 24.90 0.13 13.03
N PRO A 93 23.64 0.34 12.57
CA PRO A 93 23.34 0.27 11.17
C PRO A 93 24.11 1.36 10.38
N PRO A 94 24.48 1.10 9.12
CA PRO A 94 25.12 2.09 8.25
C PRO A 94 24.33 3.40 8.23
N LYS A 95 25.03 4.54 8.13
CA LYS A 95 24.41 5.89 8.21
C LYS A 95 23.23 6.07 7.26
N SER A 96 23.28 5.47 6.09
CA SER A 96 22.26 5.51 5.06
C SER A 96 21.00 4.70 5.41
N LEU A 97 21.15 3.60 6.17
CA LEU A 97 20.02 2.81 6.68
C LEU A 97 19.40 3.42 7.93
N GLN A 98 20.11 4.23 8.71
CA GLN A 98 19.64 4.73 10.01
C GLN A 98 18.28 5.44 9.93
N ARG A 99 17.96 6.09 8.81
CA ARG A 99 16.67 6.77 8.61
C ARG A 99 15.49 5.83 8.37
N TYR A 100 15.76 4.58 7.97
CA TYR A 100 14.73 3.59 7.62
C TYR A 100 14.56 2.53 8.71
N VAL A 101 15.46 2.50 9.67
CA VAL A 101 15.60 1.44 10.67
C VAL A 101 15.13 1.92 12.03
N LYS A 102 14.32 1.13 12.70
CA LYS A 102 14.04 1.27 14.13
C LYS A 102 14.97 0.36 14.90
N ARG A 103 15.85 0.96 15.69
CA ARG A 103 16.89 0.24 16.44
C ARG A 103 16.42 -0.07 17.85
N TYR A 104 16.71 -1.29 18.31
CA TYR A 104 16.54 -1.77 19.66
C TYR A 104 17.83 -2.43 20.12
N SER A 105 18.29 -2.04 21.31
CA SER A 105 19.57 -2.54 21.87
C SER A 105 19.42 -3.92 22.49
N SER A 106 18.21 -4.30 22.88
CA SER A 106 17.90 -5.61 23.47
C SER A 106 16.55 -6.13 22.99
N PHE A 107 16.33 -7.43 23.15
CA PHE A 107 15.06 -8.05 22.82
C PHE A 107 13.91 -7.57 23.71
N ASP A 108 14.17 -7.32 25.00
CA ASP A 108 13.17 -6.80 25.96
C ASP A 108 12.65 -5.41 25.52
N GLU A 109 13.56 -4.57 25.02
CA GLU A 109 13.22 -3.26 24.48
C GLU A 109 12.36 -3.40 23.20
N LEU A 110 12.71 -4.34 22.33
CA LEU A 110 11.94 -4.67 21.15
C LEU A 110 10.53 -5.17 21.50
N GLU A 111 10.43 -6.11 22.43
CA GLU A 111 9.15 -6.69 22.87
C GLU A 111 8.20 -5.59 23.37
N ALA A 112 8.69 -4.70 24.23
CA ALA A 112 7.92 -3.57 24.74
C ALA A 112 7.41 -2.63 23.64
N GLY A 113 8.20 -2.45 22.56
CA GLY A 113 7.89 -1.57 21.44
C GLY A 113 7.09 -2.21 20.32
N LEU A 114 7.18 -3.53 20.15
CA LEU A 114 6.70 -4.26 18.97
C LEU A 114 5.20 -4.06 18.69
N LYS A 115 4.38 -4.13 19.72
CA LYS A 115 2.93 -3.95 19.61
C LYS A 115 2.56 -2.58 19.05
N TYR A 116 3.27 -1.52 19.43
CA TYR A 116 3.01 -0.16 18.94
C TYR A 116 3.51 0.02 17.51
N LEU A 117 4.65 -0.59 17.17
CA LEU A 117 5.23 -0.54 15.84
C LEU A 117 4.31 -1.14 14.78
N LEU A 118 3.78 -2.32 15.07
CA LEU A 118 2.90 -3.04 14.15
C LEU A 118 1.54 -2.35 14.00
N LEU A 119 1.01 -1.76 15.08
CA LEU A 119 -0.19 -0.93 15.00
C LEU A 119 0.02 0.31 14.12
N ASP A 120 1.18 0.94 14.18
CA ASP A 120 1.50 2.09 13.33
C ASP A 120 1.74 1.70 11.88
N ALA A 121 2.40 0.57 11.62
CA ALA A 121 2.56 0.02 10.29
C ALA A 121 1.20 -0.29 9.64
N HIS A 122 0.32 -0.97 10.39
CA HIS A 122 -1.06 -1.25 9.93
C HIS A 122 -1.86 0.02 9.61
N LYS A 123 -1.77 1.05 10.47
CA LYS A 123 -2.43 2.34 10.21
C LYS A 123 -1.90 3.04 8.95
N LYS A 124 -0.58 3.01 8.72
CA LYS A 124 0.04 3.60 7.53
C LYS A 124 -0.39 2.87 6.27
N GLN A 125 -0.39 1.55 6.30
CA GLN A 125 -0.78 0.73 5.15
C GLN A 125 -2.28 0.88 4.84
N LYS A 126 -3.14 0.91 5.85
CA LYS A 126 -4.57 1.20 5.67
C LYS A 126 -4.77 2.54 4.98
N LYS A 127 -4.06 3.59 5.40
CA LYS A 127 -4.13 4.91 4.75
C LYS A 127 -3.63 4.88 3.30
N SER A 128 -2.55 4.15 3.00
CA SER A 128 -2.04 3.99 1.64
C SER A 128 -3.02 3.24 0.74
N SER A 129 -3.61 2.16 1.24
CA SER A 129 -4.66 1.40 0.54
C SER A 129 -5.92 2.24 0.31
N GLU A 130 -6.36 3.01 1.29
CA GLU A 130 -7.51 3.91 1.16
C GLU A 130 -7.24 5.02 0.13
N PHE A 131 -6.03 5.55 0.09
CA PHE A 131 -5.61 6.54 -0.91
C PHE A 131 -5.60 5.94 -2.31
N SER A 132 -4.98 4.77 -2.49
CA SER A 132 -4.94 4.06 -3.78
C SER A 132 -6.34 3.72 -4.29
N ASN A 133 -7.22 3.24 -3.41
CA ASN A 133 -8.62 2.98 -3.74
C ASN A 133 -9.38 4.25 -4.14
N SER A 134 -9.10 5.37 -3.46
CA SER A 134 -9.72 6.66 -3.77
C SER A 134 -9.31 7.18 -5.15
N VAL A 135 -8.02 7.07 -5.49
CA VAL A 135 -7.51 7.44 -6.82
C VAL A 135 -8.12 6.54 -7.89
N MET A 136 -8.16 5.23 -7.64
CA MET A 136 -8.75 4.26 -8.58
C MET A 136 -10.24 4.54 -8.84
N CYS A 137 -11.02 4.84 -7.77
CA CYS A 137 -12.43 5.21 -7.92
C CYS A 137 -12.60 6.51 -8.72
N ALA A 138 -11.77 7.53 -8.47
CA ALA A 138 -11.82 8.78 -9.23
C ALA A 138 -11.56 8.56 -10.72
N LEU A 139 -10.53 7.77 -11.07
CA LEU A 139 -10.19 7.43 -12.46
C LEU A 139 -11.28 6.58 -13.13
N ARG A 140 -11.90 5.64 -12.43
CA ARG A 140 -13.04 4.85 -12.93
C ARG A 140 -14.23 5.74 -13.23
N ILE A 141 -14.57 6.68 -12.36
CA ILE A 141 -15.65 7.65 -12.59
C ILE A 141 -15.35 8.49 -13.82
N LEU A 142 -14.14 9.01 -13.97
CA LEU A 142 -13.73 9.79 -15.13
C LEU A 142 -13.86 8.98 -16.43
N ALA A 143 -13.36 7.76 -16.44
CA ALA A 143 -13.48 6.85 -17.58
C ALA A 143 -14.94 6.54 -17.94
N ALA A 144 -15.80 6.31 -16.93
CA ALA A 144 -17.24 6.03 -17.15
C ALA A 144 -17.98 7.25 -17.71
N VAL A 145 -17.73 8.44 -17.19
CA VAL A 145 -18.30 9.71 -17.69
C VAL A 145 -17.86 9.97 -19.14
N ARG A 146 -16.61 9.69 -19.45
CA ARG A 146 -16.04 9.84 -20.79
C ARG A 146 -16.65 8.85 -21.78
N LYS A 147 -16.78 7.56 -21.39
CA LYS A 147 -17.34 6.50 -22.22
C LYS A 147 -18.84 6.67 -22.48
N ASN A 148 -19.58 7.16 -21.47
CA ASN A 148 -21.02 7.25 -21.49
C ASN A 148 -21.49 8.67 -21.12
N PRO A 149 -21.39 9.66 -22.04
CA PRO A 149 -21.91 11.00 -21.79
C PRO A 149 -23.40 10.96 -21.40
N GLY A 150 -23.77 11.60 -20.30
CA GLY A 150 -25.13 11.54 -19.73
C GLY A 150 -25.31 10.41 -18.71
N ILE A 151 -24.22 9.77 -18.25
CA ILE A 151 -24.31 8.74 -17.20
C ILE A 151 -24.83 9.34 -15.89
N THR A 152 -25.80 8.67 -15.27
CA THR A 152 -26.42 9.14 -14.04
C THR A 152 -25.51 8.88 -12.82
N THR A 153 -25.69 9.67 -11.75
CA THR A 153 -24.97 9.46 -10.48
C THR A 153 -25.20 8.04 -9.92
N GLN A 154 -26.41 7.50 -10.09
CA GLN A 154 -26.72 6.15 -9.61
C GLN A 154 -25.93 5.09 -10.39
N LYS A 155 -25.89 5.17 -11.72
CA LYS A 155 -25.11 4.24 -12.55
C LYS A 155 -23.62 4.30 -12.22
N LEU A 156 -23.07 5.51 -11.99
CA LEU A 156 -21.68 5.66 -11.54
C LEU A 156 -21.44 5.01 -10.17
N ALA A 157 -22.39 5.13 -9.26
CA ALA A 157 -22.33 4.48 -7.94
C ALA A 157 -22.31 2.96 -8.07
N ASP A 158 -23.18 2.41 -8.93
CA ASP A 158 -23.28 0.97 -9.16
C ASP A 158 -22.05 0.41 -9.89
N GLU A 159 -21.53 1.09 -10.92
CA GLU A 159 -20.33 0.68 -11.65
C GLU A 159 -19.04 0.71 -10.79
N CYS A 160 -18.97 1.66 -9.87
CA CYS A 160 -17.81 1.81 -8.99
C CYS A 160 -17.98 1.12 -7.63
N GLU A 161 -19.15 0.51 -7.36
CA GLU A 161 -19.49 -0.12 -6.06
C GLU A 161 -19.35 0.82 -4.87
N ILE A 162 -19.72 2.09 -5.02
CA ILE A 162 -19.64 3.14 -4.01
C ILE A 162 -20.99 3.86 -3.83
N SER A 163 -21.13 4.66 -2.77
CA SER A 163 -22.33 5.46 -2.58
C SER A 163 -22.42 6.65 -3.55
N THR A 164 -23.63 7.10 -3.86
CA THR A 164 -23.88 8.31 -4.69
C THR A 164 -23.21 9.56 -4.07
N ARG A 165 -23.13 9.64 -2.73
CA ARG A 165 -22.39 10.69 -2.03
C ARG A 165 -20.90 10.63 -2.33
N SER A 166 -20.32 9.44 -2.42
CA SER A 166 -18.92 9.24 -2.79
C SER A 166 -18.66 9.63 -4.24
N VAL A 167 -19.56 9.30 -5.16
CA VAL A 167 -19.51 9.74 -6.57
C VAL A 167 -19.42 11.25 -6.63
N GLN A 168 -20.32 11.96 -5.94
CA GLN A 168 -20.34 13.42 -5.91
C GLN A 168 -19.01 14.01 -5.42
N ARG A 169 -18.46 13.42 -4.34
CA ARG A 169 -17.16 13.82 -3.79
C ARG A 169 -16.03 13.63 -4.82
N TYR A 170 -15.99 12.50 -5.51
CA TYR A 170 -14.96 12.23 -6.52
C TYR A 170 -15.09 13.13 -7.75
N ILE A 171 -16.32 13.42 -8.22
CA ILE A 171 -16.54 14.39 -9.28
C ILE A 171 -16.02 15.77 -8.88
N ASN A 172 -16.29 16.22 -7.65
CA ASN A 172 -15.75 17.48 -7.15
C ASN A 172 -14.22 17.46 -7.07
N THR A 173 -13.61 16.35 -6.65
CA THR A 173 -12.15 16.19 -6.63
C THR A 173 -11.56 16.28 -8.03
N LEU A 174 -12.15 15.59 -9.02
CA LEU A 174 -11.74 15.66 -10.43
C LEU A 174 -11.86 17.08 -10.99
N ARG A 175 -12.93 17.79 -10.65
CA ARG A 175 -13.09 19.22 -11.03
C ARG A 175 -11.99 20.10 -10.43
N CYS A 176 -11.65 19.88 -9.15
CA CYS A 176 -10.54 20.60 -8.51
C CYS A 176 -9.18 20.25 -9.14
N SER A 177 -9.05 19.08 -9.76
CA SER A 177 -7.85 18.66 -10.50
C SER A 177 -7.80 19.16 -11.95
N GLY A 178 -8.80 19.95 -12.37
CA GLY A 178 -8.85 20.56 -13.70
C GLY A 178 -9.73 19.83 -14.71
N GLU A 179 -10.41 18.74 -14.35
CA GLU A 179 -11.36 18.07 -15.23
C GLU A 179 -12.66 18.87 -15.35
N TRP A 180 -13.10 19.11 -16.58
CA TRP A 180 -14.32 19.83 -16.85
C TRP A 180 -15.49 18.86 -16.97
N ILE A 181 -15.97 18.38 -15.83
CA ILE A 181 -17.16 17.52 -15.73
C ILE A 181 -18.37 18.38 -15.35
N GLU A 182 -19.43 18.31 -16.13
CA GLU A 182 -20.68 19.03 -15.87
C GLU A 182 -21.88 18.09 -15.83
N TYR A 183 -22.92 18.53 -15.14
CA TYR A 183 -24.21 17.85 -15.16
C TYR A 183 -25.08 18.45 -16.27
N ASP A 184 -25.45 17.62 -17.24
CA ASP A 184 -26.33 18.04 -18.33
C ASP A 184 -27.78 17.71 -17.98
N SER A 185 -28.60 18.75 -17.84
CA SER A 185 -30.01 18.61 -17.51
C SER A 185 -30.84 17.94 -18.62
N SER A 186 -30.41 18.07 -19.87
CA SER A 186 -31.11 17.44 -21.02
C SER A 186 -30.85 15.95 -21.11
N LEU A 187 -29.63 15.52 -20.71
CA LEU A 187 -29.24 14.11 -20.66
C LEU A 187 -29.54 13.48 -19.30
N HIS A 188 -29.93 14.30 -18.30
CA HIS A 188 -30.10 13.89 -16.90
C HIS A 188 -28.88 13.18 -16.31
N GLY A 189 -27.66 13.61 -16.68
CA GLY A 189 -26.44 12.92 -16.28
C GLY A 189 -25.16 13.74 -16.44
N TRP A 190 -24.05 13.12 -16.12
CA TRP A 190 -22.74 13.71 -16.16
C TRP A 190 -22.08 13.54 -17.51
N LYS A 191 -21.38 14.57 -17.98
CA LYS A 191 -20.57 14.54 -19.20
C LYS A 191 -19.30 15.36 -19.03
N LEU A 192 -18.32 15.14 -19.90
CA LEU A 192 -17.17 16.04 -20.05
C LEU A 192 -17.59 17.25 -20.92
N PHE A 193 -17.14 18.43 -20.50
CA PHE A 193 -17.32 19.65 -21.29
C PHE A 193 -16.53 19.50 -22.59
N HIS A 194 -17.17 19.68 -23.71
CA HIS A 194 -16.63 19.43 -25.06
C HIS A 194 -16.11 18.01 -25.32
N GLY A 195 -16.39 17.03 -24.45
CA GLY A 195 -15.91 15.65 -24.62
C GLY A 195 -14.43 15.44 -24.35
N ILE A 196 -13.71 16.45 -23.87
CA ILE A 196 -12.26 16.43 -23.67
C ILE A 196 -11.92 16.21 -22.18
N SER A 197 -11.00 15.30 -21.91
CA SER A 197 -10.43 15.07 -20.59
C SER A 197 -9.01 15.64 -20.51
N MET A 198 -8.74 16.45 -19.51
CA MET A 198 -7.39 16.99 -19.29
C MET A 198 -6.38 15.91 -18.87
N LEU A 199 -6.85 14.86 -18.17
CA LEU A 199 -6.01 13.76 -17.71
C LEU A 199 -5.83 12.65 -18.76
N MET A 200 -6.89 12.36 -19.55
CA MET A 200 -6.91 11.22 -20.48
C MET A 200 -6.77 11.62 -21.95
N GLY A 201 -6.81 12.92 -22.29
CA GLY A 201 -6.78 13.40 -23.68
C GLY A 201 -8.08 13.14 -24.46
N ASP A 202 -8.03 13.32 -25.78
CA ASP A 202 -9.22 13.38 -26.66
C ASP A 202 -9.62 12.04 -27.25
N THR A 203 -8.70 11.06 -27.34
CA THR A 203 -8.94 9.80 -28.07
C THR A 203 -9.26 8.62 -27.16
N PHE A 204 -10.31 7.87 -27.52
CA PHE A 204 -10.56 6.53 -26.99
C PHE A 204 -9.74 5.50 -27.78
N PRO A 205 -9.13 4.49 -27.14
CA PRO A 205 -8.39 3.44 -27.84
C PRO A 205 -9.24 2.65 -28.84
N GLU A 206 -10.56 2.57 -28.66
CA GLU A 206 -11.48 1.83 -29.53
C GLU A 206 -11.77 2.52 -30.86
N GLU A 207 -11.44 3.82 -31.03
CA GLU A 207 -11.63 4.54 -32.30
C GLU A 207 -10.38 4.48 -33.20
N ALA A 208 -9.27 3.94 -32.69
CA ALA A 208 -8.03 3.78 -33.47
C ALA A 208 -8.02 2.51 -34.36
N GLU A 209 -9.05 1.65 -34.28
CA GLU A 209 -9.17 0.41 -35.05
C GLU A 209 -10.27 0.45 -36.12
N ARG A 210 -10.69 1.63 -36.61
CA ARG A 210 -11.60 1.76 -37.77
C ARG A 210 -10.97 2.45 -38.95
#